data_d0be9c522c49376de9317f80ced6c68f
#
_entry.id   d0be9c522c49376de9317f80ced6c68f
#
_cell.length_a   1.000
_cell.length_b   1.000
_cell.length_c   1.000
_cell.angle_alpha   90.00
_cell.angle_beta   90.00
_cell.angle_gamma   90.00
#
_symmetry.space_group_name_H-M   'P 1'
#
loop_
_entity.id
_entity.type
_entity.pdbx_description
1 polymer ?
#
loop_
_entity_poly.entity_id
_entity_poly.type
_entity_poly.pdbx_seq_one_letter_code
_entity_poly.pdbx_strand_id
1 'polypeptide(L)'
;VLNSNHGKTVANHIIDNVCEVRKDCLAFLSPEAGSVVPGQVSSVGSEATSIVAELAANSMTRSSFSVFDSGWKYMYCKYTDRYVYVPLNGDIAGTCVITDRTDDPWFSPAGFNRGVIKNAVKLAYSPRKADRDTLYKNGINPVINSPGAGIVLFGDKTMLAKPSAFNRINVRRLFIVLEKAIATAAKYQLFELNDEFTRAMFRNMTEPFLRDVKGRRGVTDFLVVCDETNNTGDVIDRNEFVAEIF
;
A
#
# COMPACT_ATOMS: atom_id res chain seq x y z
N VAL A 1 -7.62 8.51 2.29
CA VAL A 1 -8.59 7.51 2.78
C VAL A 1 -9.95 7.79 2.18
N LEU A 2 -10.46 6.86 1.39
CA LEU A 2 -11.77 6.98 0.75
C LEU A 2 -12.87 6.44 1.66
N ASN A 3 -13.95 7.18 1.75
CA ASN A 3 -15.20 6.64 2.26
C ASN A 3 -15.85 5.85 1.13
N SER A 4 -16.16 4.59 1.37
CA SER A 4 -16.78 3.66 0.42
C SER A 4 -18.13 4.11 -0.14
N ASN A 5 -18.81 5.06 0.49
CA ASN A 5 -20.08 5.62 0.01
C ASN A 5 -19.94 6.56 -1.21
N HIS A 6 -18.73 6.88 -1.63
CA HIS A 6 -18.50 7.76 -2.79
C HIS A 6 -18.35 7.03 -4.11
N GLY A 7 -18.52 5.72 -4.11
CA GLY A 7 -18.52 4.92 -5.32
C GLY A 7 -17.19 4.91 -6.08
N LYS A 8 -17.21 4.19 -7.16
CA LYS A 8 -16.10 3.85 -8.06
C LYS A 8 -15.42 5.02 -8.72
N THR A 9 -16.19 6.04 -9.07
CA THR A 9 -15.67 7.22 -9.78
C THR A 9 -14.64 7.96 -8.93
N VAL A 10 -14.91 8.14 -7.65
CA VAL A 10 -13.96 8.79 -6.72
C VAL A 10 -12.76 7.90 -6.45
N ALA A 11 -12.97 6.57 -6.32
CA ALA A 11 -11.88 5.61 -6.14
C ALA A 11 -10.92 5.65 -7.33
N ASN A 12 -11.43 5.53 -8.55
CA ASN A 12 -10.62 5.59 -9.77
C ASN A 12 -9.94 6.96 -9.91
N HIS A 13 -10.64 8.05 -9.64
CA HIS A 13 -10.04 9.38 -9.69
C HIS A 13 -8.84 9.51 -8.75
N ILE A 14 -8.92 9.00 -7.53
CA ILE A 14 -7.80 9.04 -6.58
C ILE A 14 -6.67 8.12 -7.03
N ILE A 15 -6.97 6.94 -7.55
CA ILE A 15 -5.92 6.05 -8.05
C ILE A 15 -5.22 6.68 -9.25
N ASP A 16 -5.98 7.09 -10.28
CA ASP A 16 -5.43 7.52 -11.57
C ASP A 16 -4.79 8.91 -11.50
N ASN A 17 -5.44 9.86 -10.81
CA ASN A 17 -5.02 11.26 -10.84
C ASN A 17 -4.21 11.68 -9.60
N VAL A 18 -4.18 10.89 -8.55
CA VAL A 18 -3.40 11.20 -7.36
C VAL A 18 -2.28 10.18 -7.17
N CYS A 19 -2.60 8.90 -6.99
CA CYS A 19 -1.60 7.91 -6.60
C CYS A 19 -0.64 7.56 -7.74
N GLU A 20 -1.15 7.34 -8.96
CA GLU A 20 -0.32 7.03 -10.14
C GLU A 20 0.49 8.24 -10.65
N VAL A 21 0.00 9.45 -10.41
CA VAL A 21 0.72 10.67 -10.80
C VAL A 21 1.79 10.99 -9.77
N ARG A 22 1.45 11.00 -8.49
CA ARG A 22 2.39 11.36 -7.43
C ARG A 22 3.38 10.26 -7.09
N LYS A 23 2.95 8.99 -7.12
CA LYS A 23 3.72 7.78 -6.78
C LYS A 23 4.30 7.73 -5.35
N ASP A 24 3.97 8.70 -4.50
CA ASP A 24 4.43 8.84 -3.11
C ASP A 24 3.38 8.51 -2.06
N CYS A 25 2.23 7.99 -2.47
CA CYS A 25 1.12 7.70 -1.57
C CYS A 25 0.38 6.40 -1.94
N LEU A 26 -0.39 5.87 -0.99
CA LEU A 26 -1.26 4.71 -1.16
C LEU A 26 -2.72 5.08 -0.93
N ALA A 27 -3.61 4.59 -1.79
CA ALA A 27 -5.05 4.64 -1.60
C ALA A 27 -5.53 3.40 -0.84
N PHE A 28 -6.28 3.58 0.23
CA PHE A 28 -6.93 2.50 0.98
C PHE A 28 -8.42 2.53 0.72
N LEU A 29 -8.96 1.43 0.24
CA LEU A 29 -10.34 1.30 -0.22
C LEU A 29 -11.05 0.17 0.51
N SER A 30 -12.33 0.37 0.80
CA SER A 30 -13.23 -0.65 1.33
C SER A 30 -14.41 -0.85 0.37
N PRO A 31 -15.06 -2.03 0.37
CA PRO A 31 -16.26 -2.27 -0.41
C PRO A 31 -17.43 -1.38 0.03
N GLU A 32 -18.39 -1.20 -0.86
CA GLU A 32 -19.62 -0.47 -0.54
C GLU A 32 -20.43 -1.17 0.56
N ALA A 33 -21.13 -0.38 1.36
CA ALA A 33 -21.94 -0.91 2.47
C ALA A 33 -22.99 -1.94 1.99
N GLY A 34 -23.55 -1.72 0.81
CA GLY A 34 -24.51 -2.62 0.18
C GLY A 34 -23.97 -4.01 -0.16
N SER A 35 -22.65 -4.16 -0.26
CA SER A 35 -22.00 -5.46 -0.52
C SER A 35 -21.70 -6.26 0.73
N VAL A 36 -21.69 -5.65 1.92
CA VAL A 36 -21.12 -6.27 3.13
C VAL A 36 -21.96 -6.07 4.39
N VAL A 37 -22.60 -4.88 4.55
CA VAL A 37 -23.26 -4.53 5.82
C VAL A 37 -24.59 -5.27 5.98
N PRO A 38 -24.81 -6.00 7.09
CA PRO A 38 -26.08 -6.68 7.35
C PRO A 38 -27.28 -5.72 7.31
N GLY A 39 -28.31 -6.13 6.61
CA GLY A 39 -29.51 -5.31 6.36
C GLY A 39 -29.43 -4.38 5.13
N GLN A 40 -28.26 -4.25 4.53
CA GLN A 40 -28.06 -3.55 3.25
C GLN A 40 -27.66 -4.52 2.12
N VAL A 41 -27.13 -5.68 2.48
CA VAL A 41 -26.73 -6.73 1.53
C VAL A 41 -27.96 -7.34 0.88
N SER A 42 -27.94 -7.46 -0.44
CA SER A 42 -29.05 -8.04 -1.23
C SER A 42 -29.21 -9.55 -1.01
N SER A 43 -28.15 -10.27 -0.64
CA SER A 43 -28.17 -11.72 -0.40
C SER A 43 -27.12 -12.10 0.65
N VAL A 44 -27.58 -12.61 1.78
CA VAL A 44 -26.72 -13.09 2.86
C VAL A 44 -26.00 -14.37 2.43
N GLY A 45 -24.68 -14.44 2.67
CA GLY A 45 -23.84 -15.59 2.30
C GLY A 45 -23.15 -15.44 0.94
N SER A 46 -23.39 -14.36 0.22
CA SER A 46 -22.73 -14.04 -1.07
C SER A 46 -21.77 -12.87 -0.98
N GLU A 47 -21.42 -12.42 0.23
CA GLU A 47 -20.62 -11.23 0.47
C GLU A 47 -19.28 -11.28 -0.27
N ALA A 48 -18.54 -12.40 -0.20
CA ALA A 48 -17.29 -12.55 -0.93
C ALA A 48 -17.44 -12.38 -2.44
N THR A 49 -18.50 -12.98 -3.00
CA THR A 49 -18.80 -12.86 -4.43
C THR A 49 -19.21 -11.45 -4.80
N SER A 50 -20.00 -10.79 -3.94
CA SER A 50 -20.42 -9.39 -4.14
C SER A 50 -19.25 -8.43 -4.13
N ILE A 51 -18.29 -8.59 -3.19
CA ILE A 51 -17.07 -7.79 -3.11
C ILE A 51 -16.19 -8.00 -4.35
N VAL A 52 -16.03 -9.24 -4.80
CA VAL A 52 -15.27 -9.56 -6.03
C VAL A 52 -15.97 -8.98 -7.26
N ALA A 53 -17.30 -9.09 -7.33
CA ALA A 53 -18.08 -8.51 -8.41
C ALA A 53 -18.00 -6.98 -8.44
N GLU A 54 -18.02 -6.33 -7.28
CA GLU A 54 -17.81 -4.89 -7.15
C GLU A 54 -16.47 -4.46 -7.74
N LEU A 55 -15.40 -5.19 -7.42
CA LEU A 55 -14.07 -4.91 -7.94
C LEU A 55 -13.97 -5.15 -9.45
N ALA A 56 -14.64 -6.18 -9.98
CA ALA A 56 -14.61 -6.57 -11.38
C ALA A 56 -15.59 -5.74 -12.25
N ALA A 57 -16.84 -5.64 -11.83
CA ALA A 57 -17.90 -4.96 -12.58
C ALA A 57 -17.69 -3.46 -12.71
N ASN A 58 -16.88 -2.90 -11.83
CA ASN A 58 -16.71 -1.47 -11.67
C ASN A 58 -15.51 -0.92 -12.41
N SER A 59 -14.81 -1.75 -13.19
CA SER A 59 -13.58 -1.34 -13.87
C SER A 59 -12.66 -0.53 -12.96
N MET A 60 -12.55 -0.97 -11.69
CA MET A 60 -11.63 -0.31 -10.76
C MET A 60 -10.21 -0.45 -11.27
N THR A 61 -9.50 0.65 -11.31
CA THR A 61 -8.11 0.69 -11.74
C THR A 61 -7.27 -0.20 -10.83
N ARG A 62 -6.60 -1.19 -11.43
CA ARG A 62 -5.74 -2.15 -10.76
C ARG A 62 -4.32 -1.61 -10.64
N SER A 63 -4.06 -0.88 -9.57
CA SER A 63 -2.78 -0.24 -9.31
C SER A 63 -2.02 -0.90 -8.15
N SER A 64 -0.69 -0.83 -8.20
CA SER A 64 0.16 -1.17 -7.06
C SER A 64 0.11 -0.11 -5.94
N PHE A 65 -0.41 1.07 -6.21
CA PHE A 65 -0.61 2.15 -5.25
C PHE A 65 -1.99 2.12 -4.58
N SER A 66 -2.77 1.07 -4.79
CA SER A 66 -4.08 0.91 -4.17
C SER A 66 -4.19 -0.40 -3.40
N VAL A 67 -4.91 -0.35 -2.29
CA VAL A 67 -5.14 -1.45 -1.35
C VAL A 67 -6.63 -1.56 -1.12
N PHE A 68 -7.19 -2.77 -1.27
CA PHE A 68 -8.61 -3.04 -1.08
C PHE A 68 -8.80 -4.06 0.04
N ASP A 69 -9.67 -3.77 0.97
CA ASP A 69 -10.02 -4.66 2.09
C ASP A 69 -11.35 -5.39 1.91
N SER A 70 -11.72 -6.24 2.86
CA SER A 70 -12.90 -7.10 2.77
C SER A 70 -14.14 -6.56 3.49
N GLY A 71 -14.10 -5.33 4.05
CA GLY A 71 -15.34 -4.94 4.68
C GLY A 71 -15.39 -3.81 5.68
N TRP A 72 -16.33 -3.96 6.62
CA TRP A 72 -16.75 -2.98 7.60
C TRP A 72 -16.69 -3.55 9.01
N LYS A 73 -16.39 -2.69 9.98
CA LYS A 73 -16.47 -3.01 11.42
C LYS A 73 -17.67 -2.32 12.07
N TYR A 74 -18.19 -2.95 13.11
CA TYR A 74 -19.20 -2.39 13.98
C TYR A 74 -18.52 -1.83 15.23
N MET A 75 -18.67 -0.55 15.49
CA MET A 75 -18.03 0.12 16.61
C MET A 75 -18.95 1.14 17.26
N TYR A 76 -18.66 1.47 18.52
CA TYR A 76 -19.34 2.54 19.23
C TYR A 76 -18.80 3.90 18.79
N CYS A 77 -19.72 4.79 18.42
CA CYS A 77 -19.42 6.19 18.09
C CYS A 77 -19.78 7.09 19.27
N LYS A 78 -18.77 7.61 19.95
CA LYS A 78 -18.95 8.48 21.13
C LYS A 78 -19.64 9.82 20.84
N TYR A 79 -19.63 10.28 19.59
CA TYR A 79 -20.22 11.56 19.20
C TYR A 79 -21.73 11.47 18.99
N THR A 80 -22.21 10.32 18.56
CA THR A 80 -23.65 10.08 18.30
C THR A 80 -24.28 9.16 19.33
N ASP A 81 -23.50 8.68 20.32
CA ASP A 81 -23.93 7.74 21.37
C ASP A 81 -24.63 6.50 20.80
N ARG A 82 -24.10 5.98 19.68
CA ARG A 82 -24.66 4.83 18.95
C ARG A 82 -23.58 3.93 18.40
N TYR A 83 -23.94 2.67 18.21
CA TYR A 83 -23.12 1.74 17.45
C TYR A 83 -23.38 1.92 15.96
N VAL A 84 -22.32 2.04 15.20
CA VAL A 84 -22.37 2.26 13.75
C VAL A 84 -21.43 1.32 13.00
N TYR A 85 -21.76 1.03 11.77
CA TYR A 85 -20.82 0.38 10.85
C TYR A 85 -19.92 1.41 10.21
N VAL A 86 -18.61 1.14 10.19
CA VAL A 86 -17.57 2.00 9.63
C VAL A 86 -16.67 1.18 8.71
N PRO A 87 -16.27 1.69 7.54
CA PRO A 87 -15.37 0.99 6.64
C PRO A 87 -13.98 0.80 7.27
N LEU A 88 -13.29 -0.28 6.89
CA LEU A 88 -12.01 -0.67 7.46
C LEU A 88 -10.80 0.04 6.85
N ASN A 89 -10.96 0.76 5.73
CA ASN A 89 -9.85 1.42 5.03
C ASN A 89 -8.98 2.30 5.93
N GLY A 90 -9.59 3.06 6.84
CA GLY A 90 -8.88 3.88 7.83
C GLY A 90 -8.09 3.05 8.84
N ASP A 91 -8.62 1.89 9.24
CA ASP A 91 -7.92 0.98 10.14
C ASP A 91 -6.74 0.30 9.45
N ILE A 92 -6.89 -0.11 8.19
CA ILE A 92 -5.80 -0.68 7.39
C ILE A 92 -4.66 0.34 7.22
N ALA A 93 -5.00 1.59 6.92
CA ALA A 93 -4.01 2.66 6.92
C ALA A 93 -3.35 2.82 8.31
N GLY A 94 -4.14 2.70 9.39
CA GLY A 94 -3.66 2.72 10.76
C GLY A 94 -2.69 1.59 11.10
N THR A 95 -2.92 0.36 10.61
CA THR A 95 -1.96 -0.75 10.79
C THR A 95 -0.64 -0.48 10.10
N CYS A 96 -0.65 0.18 8.94
CA CYS A 96 0.59 0.62 8.28
C CYS A 96 1.37 1.64 9.14
N VAL A 97 0.67 2.61 9.74
CA VAL A 97 1.30 3.61 10.63
C VAL A 97 1.84 2.96 11.91
N ILE A 98 1.12 1.99 12.46
CA ILE A 98 1.59 1.23 13.63
C ILE A 98 2.88 0.48 13.27
N THR A 99 2.91 -0.16 12.09
CA THR A 99 4.11 -0.86 11.59
C THR A 99 5.29 0.10 11.47
N ASP A 100 5.10 1.33 10.98
CA ASP A 100 6.16 2.34 10.87
C ASP A 100 6.71 2.78 12.24
N ARG A 101 5.88 2.71 13.28
CA ARG A 101 6.28 3.10 14.64
C ARG A 101 6.98 1.98 15.41
N THR A 102 6.62 0.74 15.15
CA THR A 102 7.13 -0.43 15.89
C THR A 102 8.30 -1.09 15.21
N ASP A 103 8.28 -1.09 13.90
CA ASP A 103 9.27 -1.72 13.03
C ASP A 103 9.64 -0.73 11.90
N ASP A 104 9.73 -1.21 10.68
CA ASP A 104 10.05 -0.41 9.49
C ASP A 104 8.94 -0.51 8.43
N PRO A 105 8.86 0.46 7.49
CA PRO A 105 7.85 0.50 6.44
C PRO A 105 7.80 -0.74 5.53
N TRP A 106 8.90 -1.47 5.42
CA TRP A 106 9.00 -2.67 4.59
C TRP A 106 8.56 -3.96 5.28
N PHE A 107 8.12 -3.89 6.53
CA PHE A 107 7.46 -5.02 7.17
C PHE A 107 5.98 -5.06 6.79
N SER A 108 5.44 -6.28 6.65
CA SER A 108 4.01 -6.46 6.36
C SER A 108 3.14 -5.90 7.48
N PRO A 109 2.14 -5.06 7.19
CA PRO A 109 1.20 -4.56 8.19
C PRO A 109 0.17 -5.61 8.61
N ALA A 110 0.16 -6.78 7.96
CA ALA A 110 -0.77 -7.87 8.25
C ALA A 110 -0.25 -8.82 9.32
N GLY A 111 -1.14 -9.66 9.83
CA GLY A 111 -0.82 -10.73 10.77
C GLY A 111 -1.07 -10.39 12.23
N PHE A 112 -0.86 -11.36 13.09
CA PHE A 112 -1.24 -11.28 14.50
C PHE A 112 -0.42 -10.28 15.33
N ASN A 113 0.78 -9.96 14.89
CA ASN A 113 1.64 -9.04 15.63
C ASN A 113 1.35 -7.57 15.32
N ARG A 114 1.04 -7.23 14.08
CA ARG A 114 0.91 -5.85 13.59
C ARG A 114 -0.45 -5.51 13.01
N GLY A 115 -1.15 -6.51 12.48
CA GLY A 115 -2.43 -6.33 11.79
C GLY A 115 -3.66 -6.32 12.68
N VAL A 116 -3.53 -6.17 14.01
CA VAL A 116 -4.67 -6.16 14.94
C VAL A 116 -5.41 -4.83 14.82
N ILE A 117 -6.70 -4.94 14.49
CA ILE A 117 -7.60 -3.80 14.38
C ILE A 117 -8.27 -3.56 15.73
N LYS A 118 -8.07 -2.36 16.25
CA LYS A 118 -8.61 -1.94 17.54
C LYS A 118 -9.99 -1.29 17.37
N ASN A 119 -10.70 -1.15 18.50
CA ASN A 119 -11.96 -0.42 18.52
C ASN A 119 -13.04 -1.00 17.60
N ALA A 120 -13.16 -2.33 17.58
CA ALA A 120 -14.17 -3.04 16.81
C ALA A 120 -14.85 -4.07 17.70
N VAL A 121 -16.18 -4.03 17.76
CA VAL A 121 -17.00 -5.00 18.50
C VAL A 121 -17.17 -6.28 17.68
N LYS A 122 -17.47 -6.12 16.40
CA LYS A 122 -17.57 -7.22 15.43
C LYS A 122 -17.31 -6.72 14.01
N LEU A 123 -17.05 -7.65 13.10
CA LEU A 123 -17.04 -7.39 11.66
C LEU A 123 -18.47 -7.46 11.11
N ALA A 124 -18.73 -6.67 10.06
CA ALA A 124 -19.97 -6.81 9.28
C ALA A 124 -20.01 -8.17 8.56
N TYR A 125 -18.87 -8.58 8.04
CA TYR A 125 -18.65 -9.86 7.38
C TYR A 125 -17.33 -10.48 7.86
N SER A 126 -17.36 -11.75 8.27
CA SER A 126 -16.16 -12.50 8.64
C SER A 126 -15.96 -13.67 7.65
N PRO A 127 -15.00 -13.55 6.71
CA PRO A 127 -14.84 -14.52 5.64
C PRO A 127 -14.37 -15.87 6.15
N ARG A 128 -14.98 -16.96 5.67
CA ARG A 128 -14.57 -18.35 5.90
C ARG A 128 -13.31 -18.66 5.07
N LYS A 129 -12.72 -19.82 5.26
CA LYS A 129 -11.48 -20.19 4.56
C LYS A 129 -11.61 -20.11 3.03
N ALA A 130 -12.68 -20.67 2.46
CA ALA A 130 -12.93 -20.60 1.02
C ALA A 130 -13.13 -19.18 0.51
N ASP A 131 -13.84 -18.36 1.28
CA ASP A 131 -14.08 -16.96 0.95
C ASP A 131 -12.76 -16.15 0.97
N ARG A 132 -11.92 -16.40 1.98
CA ARG A 132 -10.58 -15.77 2.08
C ARG A 132 -9.70 -16.11 0.87
N ASP A 133 -9.70 -17.38 0.45
CA ASP A 133 -8.94 -17.82 -0.70
C ASP A 133 -9.43 -17.13 -1.98
N THR A 134 -10.76 -16.97 -2.12
CA THR A 134 -11.37 -16.26 -3.25
C THR A 134 -11.04 -14.77 -3.23
N LEU A 135 -11.19 -14.10 -2.10
CA LEU A 135 -10.86 -12.68 -1.94
C LEU A 135 -9.38 -12.43 -2.21
N TYR A 136 -8.50 -13.22 -1.60
CA TYR A 136 -7.06 -13.03 -1.71
C TYR A 136 -6.53 -13.31 -3.13
N LYS A 137 -7.12 -14.26 -3.87
CA LYS A 137 -6.79 -14.47 -5.30
C LYS A 137 -7.10 -13.23 -6.14
N ASN A 138 -8.16 -12.51 -5.81
CA ASN A 138 -8.58 -11.30 -6.52
C ASN A 138 -7.89 -10.01 -6.06
N GLY A 139 -6.91 -10.09 -5.15
CA GLY A 139 -6.17 -8.92 -4.65
C GLY A 139 -6.90 -8.14 -3.56
N ILE A 140 -7.87 -8.76 -2.89
CA ILE A 140 -8.62 -8.21 -1.77
C ILE A 140 -8.03 -8.77 -0.48
N ASN A 141 -7.77 -7.91 0.49
CA ASN A 141 -7.17 -8.29 1.76
C ASN A 141 -8.25 -8.68 2.76
N PRO A 142 -8.36 -9.96 3.13
CA PRO A 142 -9.35 -10.39 4.09
C PRO A 142 -9.02 -9.89 5.50
N VAL A 143 -10.05 -9.42 6.19
CA VAL A 143 -9.99 -9.11 7.62
C VAL A 143 -10.81 -10.18 8.33
N ILE A 144 -10.24 -10.81 9.32
CA ILE A 144 -10.82 -11.96 10.02
C ILE A 144 -11.01 -11.67 11.50
N ASN A 145 -11.99 -12.34 12.10
CA ASN A 145 -12.08 -12.44 13.55
C ASN A 145 -11.42 -13.74 13.99
N SER A 146 -10.31 -13.63 14.72
CA SER A 146 -9.54 -14.78 15.21
C SER A 146 -9.74 -14.94 16.70
N PRO A 147 -10.15 -16.13 17.17
CA PRO A 147 -10.24 -16.41 18.61
C PRO A 147 -8.90 -16.15 19.30
N GLY A 148 -8.91 -15.36 20.36
CA GLY A 148 -7.72 -15.01 21.14
C GLY A 148 -6.89 -13.82 20.62
N ALA A 149 -6.95 -13.50 19.34
CA ALA A 149 -6.24 -12.34 18.75
C ALA A 149 -7.17 -11.18 18.37
N GLY A 150 -8.49 -11.42 18.32
CA GLY A 150 -9.47 -10.43 17.91
C GLY A 150 -9.56 -10.24 16.40
N ILE A 151 -9.85 -9.02 15.97
CA ILE A 151 -9.99 -8.68 14.55
C ILE A 151 -8.63 -8.35 13.98
N VAL A 152 -8.25 -9.05 12.90
CA VAL A 152 -6.90 -9.01 12.33
C VAL A 152 -6.95 -8.88 10.82
N LEU A 153 -6.12 -8.01 10.27
CA LEU A 153 -5.81 -7.96 8.84
C LEU A 153 -5.02 -9.21 8.45
N PHE A 154 -5.56 -10.02 7.55
CA PHE A 154 -4.98 -11.30 7.14
C PHE A 154 -4.59 -11.35 5.67
N GLY A 155 -4.16 -10.22 5.12
CA GLY A 155 -3.69 -10.08 3.75
C GLY A 155 -2.86 -8.81 3.59
N ASP A 156 -1.92 -8.84 2.64
CA ASP A 156 -0.97 -7.75 2.39
C ASP A 156 -0.79 -7.46 0.89
N LYS A 157 -1.83 -7.72 0.10
CA LYS A 157 -1.80 -7.47 -1.35
C LYS A 157 -2.20 -6.04 -1.70
N THR A 158 -1.53 -5.52 -2.73
CA THR A 158 -2.05 -4.37 -3.50
C THR A 158 -3.08 -4.84 -4.53
N MET A 159 -3.81 -3.92 -5.13
CA MET A 159 -4.78 -4.24 -6.18
C MET A 159 -4.14 -4.61 -7.52
N LEU A 160 -2.81 -4.61 -7.65
CA LEU A 160 -2.12 -4.94 -8.88
C LEU A 160 -2.48 -6.35 -9.36
N ALA A 161 -3.02 -6.45 -10.59
CA ALA A 161 -3.44 -7.71 -11.18
C ALA A 161 -2.28 -8.53 -11.74
N LYS A 162 -1.21 -7.86 -12.20
CA LYS A 162 -0.04 -8.54 -12.77
C LYS A 162 0.83 -9.15 -11.68
N PRO A 163 1.36 -10.36 -11.86
CA PRO A 163 2.34 -10.93 -10.94
C PRO A 163 3.61 -10.08 -10.93
N SER A 164 3.89 -9.46 -9.80
CA SER A 164 5.05 -8.58 -9.59
C SER A 164 5.36 -8.52 -8.10
N ALA A 165 6.59 -8.17 -7.74
CA ALA A 165 6.94 -7.87 -6.35
C ALA A 165 6.06 -6.74 -5.77
N PHE A 166 5.65 -5.78 -6.59
CA PHE A 166 4.77 -4.67 -6.21
C PHE A 166 3.31 -5.07 -5.96
N ASN A 167 2.94 -6.35 -6.06
CA ASN A 167 1.64 -6.80 -5.62
C ASN A 167 1.55 -6.97 -4.09
N ARG A 168 2.60 -6.57 -3.35
CA ARG A 168 2.65 -6.57 -1.88
C ARG A 168 2.71 -5.15 -1.34
N ILE A 169 1.95 -4.89 -0.29
CA ILE A 169 1.87 -3.58 0.37
C ILE A 169 3.24 -3.18 0.91
N ASN A 170 3.92 -4.08 1.59
CA ASN A 170 5.23 -3.83 2.20
C ASN A 170 6.29 -3.47 1.16
N VAL A 171 6.33 -4.17 0.02
CA VAL A 171 7.28 -3.87 -1.06
C VAL A 171 6.99 -2.50 -1.68
N ARG A 172 5.73 -2.20 -1.97
CA ARG A 172 5.38 -0.88 -2.51
C ARG A 172 5.73 0.24 -1.52
N ARG A 173 5.50 0.04 -0.23
CA ARG A 173 5.86 1.01 0.80
C ARG A 173 7.36 1.20 0.95
N LEU A 174 8.14 0.12 0.86
CA LEU A 174 9.60 0.19 0.80
C LEU A 174 10.05 1.13 -0.32
N PHE A 175 9.58 0.90 -1.56
CA PHE A 175 9.97 1.71 -2.69
C PHE A 175 9.53 3.17 -2.57
N ILE A 176 8.34 3.46 -2.07
CA ILE A 176 7.89 4.84 -1.81
C ILE A 176 8.85 5.55 -0.85
N VAL A 177 9.29 4.89 0.20
CA VAL A 177 10.23 5.47 1.18
C VAL A 177 11.61 5.68 0.56
N LEU A 178 12.12 4.67 -0.16
CA LEU A 178 13.44 4.76 -0.83
C LEU A 178 13.45 5.86 -1.88
N GLU A 179 12.49 5.86 -2.79
CA GLU A 179 12.37 6.86 -3.86
C GLU A 179 12.30 8.28 -3.29
N LYS A 180 11.51 8.48 -2.24
CA LYS A 180 11.37 9.80 -1.61
C LYS A 180 12.64 10.26 -0.89
N ALA A 181 13.30 9.37 -0.17
CA ALA A 181 14.55 9.68 0.53
C ALA A 181 15.66 10.04 -0.47
N ILE A 182 15.85 9.22 -1.51
CA ILE A 182 16.86 9.42 -2.53
C ILE A 182 16.56 10.66 -3.36
N ALA A 183 15.31 10.87 -3.77
CA ALA A 183 14.91 12.08 -4.50
C ALA A 183 15.14 13.37 -3.69
N THR A 184 14.95 13.31 -2.37
CA THR A 184 15.22 14.45 -1.49
C THR A 184 16.72 14.73 -1.40
N ALA A 185 17.52 13.68 -1.30
CA ALA A 185 18.98 13.79 -1.28
C ALA A 185 19.55 14.25 -2.63
N ALA A 186 18.99 13.74 -3.74
CA ALA A 186 19.39 14.12 -5.10
C ALA A 186 19.16 15.61 -5.42
N LYS A 187 18.28 16.30 -4.70
CA LYS A 187 18.07 17.76 -4.89
C LYS A 187 19.34 18.58 -4.67
N TYR A 188 20.24 18.11 -3.85
CA TYR A 188 21.51 18.80 -3.59
C TYR A 188 22.52 18.67 -4.74
N GLN A 189 22.24 17.80 -5.73
CA GLN A 189 23.04 17.66 -6.95
C GLN A 189 22.51 18.51 -8.11
N LEU A 190 21.36 19.19 -7.91
CA LEU A 190 20.81 20.08 -8.93
C LEU A 190 21.74 21.28 -9.12
N PHE A 191 22.03 21.60 -10.38
CA PHE A 191 22.91 22.67 -10.81
C PHE A 191 24.42 22.42 -10.59
N GLU A 192 24.80 21.22 -10.13
CA GLU A 192 26.20 20.80 -10.05
C GLU A 192 26.68 20.28 -11.42
N LEU A 193 27.98 20.29 -11.63
CA LEU A 193 28.59 19.74 -12.84
C LEU A 193 28.50 18.20 -12.83
N ASN A 194 28.24 17.62 -14.01
CA ASN A 194 28.29 16.17 -14.17
C ASN A 194 29.73 15.67 -14.35
N ASP A 195 30.49 15.69 -13.29
CA ASP A 195 31.86 15.19 -13.23
C ASP A 195 31.98 13.94 -12.34
N GLU A 196 33.17 13.34 -12.35
CA GLU A 196 33.43 12.15 -11.54
C GLU A 196 33.25 12.42 -10.03
N PHE A 197 33.61 13.63 -9.59
CA PHE A 197 33.50 14.02 -8.18
C PHE A 197 32.02 14.08 -7.73
N THR A 198 31.16 14.73 -8.51
CA THR A 198 29.72 14.80 -8.22
C THR A 198 29.06 13.42 -8.25
N ARG A 199 29.42 12.58 -9.23
CA ARG A 199 28.95 11.19 -9.31
C ARG A 199 29.38 10.36 -8.09
N ALA A 200 30.66 10.49 -7.68
CA ALA A 200 31.16 9.83 -6.48
C ALA A 200 30.47 10.35 -5.21
N MET A 201 30.22 11.64 -5.11
CA MET A 201 29.49 12.23 -3.98
C MET A 201 28.08 11.66 -3.87
N PHE A 202 27.33 11.52 -4.97
CA PHE A 202 26.02 10.91 -4.99
C PHE A 202 26.06 9.45 -4.54
N ARG A 203 27.00 8.64 -5.05
CA ARG A 203 27.18 7.25 -4.61
C ARG A 203 27.47 7.15 -3.12
N ASN A 204 28.43 7.94 -2.64
CA ASN A 204 28.83 7.97 -1.24
C ASN A 204 27.71 8.41 -0.28
N MET A 205 26.74 9.16 -0.77
CA MET A 205 25.57 9.54 0.00
C MET A 205 24.49 8.44 -0.02
N THR A 206 24.28 7.80 -1.18
CA THR A 206 23.18 6.84 -1.39
C THR A 206 23.52 5.44 -0.88
N GLU A 207 24.73 4.95 -1.10
CA GLU A 207 25.13 3.59 -0.72
C GLU A 207 25.05 3.31 0.79
N PRO A 208 25.49 4.18 1.71
CA PRO A 208 25.36 3.93 3.14
C PRO A 208 23.90 3.81 3.57
N PHE A 209 23.01 4.61 3.01
CA PHE A 209 21.59 4.54 3.26
C PHE A 209 21.00 3.20 2.81
N LEU A 210 21.29 2.77 1.58
CA LEU A 210 20.82 1.47 1.08
C LEU A 210 21.43 0.29 1.84
N ARG A 211 22.67 0.42 2.32
CA ARG A 211 23.32 -0.57 3.16
C ARG A 211 22.66 -0.70 4.54
N ASP A 212 22.22 0.41 5.13
CA ASP A 212 21.40 0.40 6.35
C ASP A 212 20.07 -0.31 6.11
N VAL A 213 19.35 0.03 5.04
CA VAL A 213 18.11 -0.65 4.65
C VAL A 213 18.32 -2.15 4.43
N LYS A 214 19.41 -2.56 3.79
CA LYS A 214 19.81 -3.98 3.65
C LYS A 214 20.06 -4.62 5.01
N GLY A 215 20.80 -3.96 5.90
CA GLY A 215 21.05 -4.43 7.27
C GLY A 215 19.78 -4.62 8.07
N ARG A 216 18.76 -3.79 7.84
CA ARG A 216 17.42 -3.85 8.46
C ARG A 216 16.45 -4.73 7.68
N ARG A 217 16.92 -5.57 6.78
CA ARG A 217 16.14 -6.56 6.00
C ARG A 217 15.11 -5.95 5.03
N GLY A 218 15.33 -4.72 4.57
CA GLY A 218 14.47 -4.08 3.58
C GLY A 218 14.68 -4.63 2.17
N VAL A 219 15.95 -4.81 1.79
CA VAL A 219 16.36 -5.39 0.49
C VAL A 219 17.37 -6.49 0.69
N THR A 220 17.43 -7.43 -0.25
CA THR A 220 18.40 -8.53 -0.23
C THR A 220 19.76 -8.07 -0.73
N ASP A 221 19.75 -7.30 -1.81
CA ASP A 221 20.94 -6.68 -2.40
C ASP A 221 20.56 -5.40 -3.13
N PHE A 222 21.56 -4.58 -3.44
CA PHE A 222 21.39 -3.36 -4.22
C PHE A 222 22.65 -3.04 -5.01
N LEU A 223 22.50 -2.33 -6.10
CA LEU A 223 23.58 -1.81 -6.92
C LEU A 223 23.25 -0.36 -7.31
N VAL A 224 24.17 0.54 -7.05
CA VAL A 224 24.06 1.95 -7.48
C VAL A 224 25.03 2.15 -8.63
N VAL A 225 24.51 2.47 -9.80
CA VAL A 225 25.28 2.79 -11.00
C VAL A 225 25.17 4.30 -11.24
N CYS A 226 26.26 5.00 -11.09
CA CYS A 226 26.38 6.42 -11.37
C CYS A 226 27.84 6.69 -11.75
N ASP A 227 28.21 6.28 -12.95
CA ASP A 227 29.57 6.33 -13.48
C ASP A 227 29.56 6.72 -14.97
N GLU A 228 30.64 6.51 -15.67
CA GLU A 228 30.77 6.83 -17.09
C GLU A 228 29.91 5.95 -17.99
N THR A 229 29.45 4.78 -17.51
CA THR A 229 28.64 3.86 -18.32
C THR A 229 27.24 4.40 -18.57
N ASN A 230 26.64 5.08 -17.58
CA ASN A 230 25.33 5.70 -17.70
C ASN A 230 25.38 7.23 -17.85
N ASN A 231 26.55 7.87 -17.67
CA ASN A 231 26.79 9.28 -17.95
C ASN A 231 27.81 9.42 -19.07
N THR A 232 27.38 9.11 -20.29
CA THR A 232 28.20 9.26 -21.51
C THR A 232 28.37 10.72 -21.90
N GLY A 233 29.30 11.04 -22.83
CA GLY A 233 29.48 12.37 -23.34
C GLY A 233 28.20 13.04 -23.83
N ASP A 234 27.32 12.28 -24.51
CA ASP A 234 26.02 12.78 -24.99
C ASP A 234 25.08 13.19 -23.85
N VAL A 235 25.14 12.49 -22.71
CA VAL A 235 24.34 12.82 -21.49
C VAL A 235 24.87 14.09 -20.85
N ILE A 236 26.21 14.22 -20.76
CA ILE A 236 26.85 15.39 -20.21
C ILE A 236 26.58 16.64 -21.09
N ASP A 237 26.64 16.47 -22.41
CA ASP A 237 26.38 17.55 -23.37
C ASP A 237 24.91 18.04 -23.31
N ARG A 238 23.98 17.19 -22.92
CA ARG A 238 22.57 17.55 -22.65
C ARG A 238 22.34 18.17 -21.27
N ASN A 239 23.40 18.35 -20.47
CA ASN A 239 23.32 18.79 -19.08
C ASN A 239 22.41 17.88 -18.21
N GLU A 240 22.44 16.58 -18.45
CA GLU A 240 21.70 15.58 -17.69
C GLU A 240 22.63 14.84 -16.73
N PHE A 241 22.08 14.37 -15.62
CA PHE A 241 22.76 13.54 -14.64
C PHE A 241 21.93 12.28 -14.43
N VAL A 242 22.49 11.10 -14.72
CA VAL A 242 21.80 9.82 -14.64
C VAL A 242 22.39 8.96 -13.52
N ALA A 243 21.54 8.52 -12.63
CA ALA A 243 21.87 7.52 -11.61
C ALA A 243 20.82 6.40 -11.62
N GLU A 244 21.26 5.17 -11.65
CA GLU A 244 20.40 3.99 -11.66
C GLU A 244 20.63 3.17 -10.39
N ILE A 245 19.53 2.67 -9.80
CA ILE A 245 19.57 1.86 -8.58
C ILE A 245 18.79 0.59 -8.86
N PHE A 246 19.46 -0.54 -8.70
CA PHE A 246 18.93 -1.90 -8.90
C PHE A 246 18.81 -2.66 -7.59
#